data_411db3ab7ab41f6e8bdc272606ad6555
#
_entry.id   411db3ab7ab41f6e8bdc272606ad6555
#
_cell.length_a   1.000
_cell.length_b   1.000
_cell.length_c   1.000
_cell.angle_alpha   90.00
_cell.angle_beta   90.00
_cell.angle_gamma   90.00
#
_symmetry.space_group_name_H-M   'P 1'
#
loop_
_entity.id
_entity.type
_entity.pdbx_description
1 polymer ?
#
loop_
_entity_poly.entity_id
_entity_poly.type
_entity_poly.pdbx_seq_one_letter_code
_entity_poly.pdbx_strand_id
1 'polypeptide(L)'
;MFEYFKKSRKILGMNARNLQFIRPCNLKKARSIADNKLICKKVLEKNNIPVPKLISKISSLQELENFDWNSLPSSFVLKPNRGFGGEGIMVVYGKKKGREDAWIKFDGSIITIEDFKNHIRNILDGSFSLSNTPDIAFFEERMQLLKLFKPYVFKGIPDIRVIVYNKVPMMAMLRIPTKDSGGRANLQQGAVGIGIDLASGVTTTAVWKKNKIIEHLPGTRLALSGIKIPYWNDILKLAVKAQEVSGLGFLGADVAIDKEKGPVFLELNARPGLSIQIANLDGLKGRLERVRDIQIKTMERGVRLGMNLFGGEIQEELEGISGRKVIGTVEKIKLVGKDGKEIEVEAKIDTGAGFSSIDTDLAKQLGFERTINEFNELDMNYEKVQNFSKEQRIEIFKNVYELTDTAIIHSATGTTYRPMIRVDIIMHNVIIPSKVSIIDRSELKNAVIIGKKSLGKFLIDVNK
;
A
#
# COMPACT_ATOMS: atom_id res chain seq x y z
N MET A 1 -27.59 -18.26 9.39
CA MET A 1 -28.42 -17.09 9.75
C MET A 1 -27.70 -16.16 10.75
N PHE A 2 -27.18 -16.61 11.87
CA PHE A 2 -26.47 -15.80 12.87
C PHE A 2 -25.23 -15.04 12.34
N GLU A 3 -24.44 -15.63 11.46
CA GLU A 3 -23.28 -14.95 10.84
C GLU A 3 -23.71 -13.80 9.91
N TYR A 4 -24.80 -13.94 9.18
CA TYR A 4 -25.35 -12.86 8.35
C TYR A 4 -25.75 -11.64 9.18
N PHE A 5 -26.39 -11.86 10.34
CA PHE A 5 -26.73 -10.78 11.27
C PHE A 5 -25.51 -10.12 11.89
N LYS A 6 -24.45 -10.86 12.22
CA LYS A 6 -23.19 -10.31 12.71
C LYS A 6 -22.49 -9.44 11.66
N LYS A 7 -22.46 -9.88 10.40
CA LYS A 7 -21.86 -9.10 9.30
C LYS A 7 -22.68 -7.84 8.96
N SER A 8 -24.02 -7.92 8.97
CA SER A 8 -24.87 -6.77 8.68
C SER A 8 -24.72 -5.62 9.70
N ARG A 9 -24.46 -5.93 10.98
CA ARG A 9 -24.22 -4.93 12.03
C ARG A 9 -22.92 -4.13 11.82
N LYS A 10 -21.94 -4.67 11.09
CA LYS A 10 -20.69 -3.99 10.75
C LYS A 10 -20.81 -3.01 9.59
N ILE A 11 -21.87 -3.14 8.79
CA ILE A 11 -22.09 -2.30 7.60
C ILE A 11 -22.53 -0.90 8.03
N LEU A 12 -21.86 0.11 7.51
CA LEU A 12 -22.26 1.50 7.67
C LEU A 12 -23.35 1.83 6.63
N GLY A 13 -24.55 2.06 7.08
CA GLY A 13 -25.65 2.53 6.23
C GLY A 13 -25.58 4.04 6.00
N MET A 14 -26.28 4.54 4.96
CA MET A 14 -26.28 5.95 4.56
C MET A 14 -26.74 6.89 5.69
N ASN A 15 -27.80 6.55 6.43
CA ASN A 15 -28.29 7.36 7.54
C ASN A 15 -27.27 7.42 8.69
N ALA A 16 -26.69 6.28 9.06
CA ALA A 16 -25.66 6.24 10.11
C ALA A 16 -24.42 7.05 9.69
N ARG A 17 -23.96 6.94 8.43
CA ARG A 17 -22.88 7.78 7.90
C ARG A 17 -23.18 9.26 8.05
N ASN A 18 -24.37 9.69 7.64
CA ASN A 18 -24.74 11.11 7.65
C ASN A 18 -24.90 11.66 9.07
N LEU A 19 -25.57 10.92 9.97
CA LEU A 19 -25.92 11.39 11.30
C LEU A 19 -24.80 11.21 12.32
N GLN A 20 -24.04 10.13 12.24
CA GLN A 20 -23.02 9.79 13.24
C GLN A 20 -21.60 10.24 12.88
N PHE A 21 -21.31 10.45 11.60
CA PHE A 21 -19.93 10.75 11.13
C PHE A 21 -19.85 12.06 10.33
N ILE A 22 -20.72 12.30 9.34
CA ILE A 22 -20.60 13.52 8.54
C ILE A 22 -21.08 14.74 9.33
N ARG A 23 -22.29 14.70 9.87
CA ARG A 23 -22.89 15.86 10.56
C ARG A 23 -22.07 16.33 11.76
N PRO A 24 -21.63 15.47 12.68
CA PRO A 24 -20.85 15.89 13.84
C PRO A 24 -19.36 16.17 13.53
N CYS A 25 -18.77 15.51 12.52
CA CYS A 25 -17.33 15.57 12.29
C CYS A 25 -16.92 16.53 11.17
N ASN A 26 -17.82 16.84 10.22
CA ASN A 26 -17.53 17.69 9.07
C ASN A 26 -18.23 19.05 9.19
N LEU A 27 -17.54 20.03 9.73
CA LEU A 27 -18.06 21.39 9.84
C LEU A 27 -18.40 21.99 8.46
N LYS A 28 -19.35 22.95 8.41
CA LYS A 28 -19.79 23.59 7.16
C LYS A 28 -18.63 24.17 6.36
N LYS A 29 -17.68 24.86 7.02
CA LYS A 29 -16.48 25.44 6.41
C LYS A 29 -15.60 24.35 5.75
N ALA A 30 -15.36 23.25 6.42
CA ALA A 30 -14.57 22.13 5.86
C ALA A 30 -15.27 21.46 4.67
N ARG A 31 -16.60 21.27 4.73
CA ARG A 31 -17.39 20.76 3.62
C ARG A 31 -17.34 21.67 2.40
N SER A 32 -17.39 23.01 2.59
CA SER A 32 -17.31 23.96 1.47
C SER A 32 -15.94 23.93 0.77
N ILE A 33 -14.86 23.55 1.47
CA ILE A 33 -13.54 23.32 0.84
C ILE A 33 -13.62 22.09 -0.09
N ALA A 34 -14.17 20.99 0.38
CA ALA A 34 -14.30 19.76 -0.41
C ALA A 34 -15.25 19.91 -1.61
N ASP A 35 -16.34 20.68 -1.43
CA ASP A 35 -17.35 20.91 -2.47
C ASP A 35 -16.88 21.90 -3.57
N ASN A 36 -15.67 22.49 -3.44
CA ASN A 36 -15.08 23.44 -4.39
C ASN A 36 -13.66 23.00 -4.76
N LYS A 37 -13.50 22.46 -5.97
CA LYS A 37 -12.22 21.87 -6.43
C LYS A 37 -11.08 22.90 -6.47
N LEU A 38 -11.34 24.14 -6.85
CA LEU A 38 -10.32 25.21 -6.89
C LEU A 38 -9.86 25.62 -5.49
N ILE A 39 -10.79 25.74 -4.52
CA ILE A 39 -10.44 26.03 -3.13
C ILE A 39 -9.70 24.83 -2.53
N CYS A 40 -10.20 23.62 -2.74
CA CYS A 40 -9.57 22.40 -2.30
C CYS A 40 -8.12 22.30 -2.79
N LYS A 41 -7.91 22.50 -4.10
CA LYS A 41 -6.59 22.49 -4.73
C LYS A 41 -5.65 23.50 -4.06
N LYS A 42 -6.09 24.74 -3.88
CA LYS A 42 -5.30 25.82 -3.23
C LYS A 42 -4.92 25.46 -1.78
N VAL A 43 -5.85 24.86 -1.01
CA VAL A 43 -5.58 24.43 0.36
C VAL A 43 -4.55 23.30 0.40
N LEU A 44 -4.68 22.33 -0.50
CA LEU A 44 -3.76 21.20 -0.58
C LEU A 44 -2.36 21.63 -1.02
N GLU A 45 -2.23 22.45 -2.07
CA GLU A 45 -0.96 22.99 -2.57
C GLU A 45 -0.22 23.80 -1.50
N LYS A 46 -0.93 24.69 -0.78
CA LYS A 46 -0.35 25.49 0.31
C LYS A 46 0.26 24.62 1.42
N ASN A 47 -0.20 23.38 1.57
CA ASN A 47 0.27 22.43 2.56
C ASN A 47 1.18 21.33 1.96
N ASN A 48 1.77 21.57 0.80
CA ASN A 48 2.68 20.62 0.12
C ASN A 48 2.04 19.22 -0.09
N ILE A 49 0.77 19.20 -0.50
CA ILE A 49 0.11 18.00 -1.00
C ILE A 49 0.06 18.10 -2.52
N PRO A 50 0.69 17.17 -3.26
CA PRO A 50 0.71 17.21 -4.72
C PRO A 50 -0.70 17.14 -5.31
N VAL A 51 -1.03 18.06 -6.20
CA VAL A 51 -2.29 18.08 -6.97
C VAL A 51 -1.96 18.36 -8.44
N PRO A 52 -2.84 18.04 -9.42
CA PRO A 52 -2.62 18.43 -10.81
C PRO A 52 -2.49 19.95 -10.94
N LYS A 53 -1.49 20.46 -11.65
CA LYS A 53 -1.22 21.89 -11.78
C LYS A 53 -2.41 22.60 -12.45
N LEU A 54 -2.91 23.67 -11.83
CA LEU A 54 -3.90 24.55 -12.44
C LEU A 54 -3.23 25.33 -13.58
N ILE A 55 -3.84 25.32 -14.76
CA ILE A 55 -3.36 26.04 -15.94
C ILE A 55 -4.10 27.38 -16.04
N SER A 56 -5.43 27.34 -16.10
CA SER A 56 -6.26 28.55 -16.22
C SER A 56 -7.69 28.26 -15.72
N LYS A 57 -8.48 29.30 -15.54
CA LYS A 57 -9.91 29.23 -15.21
C LYS A 57 -10.70 30.26 -16.01
N ILE A 58 -11.99 29.97 -16.20
CA ILE A 58 -12.96 30.87 -16.84
C ILE A 58 -14.20 30.90 -15.94
N SER A 59 -14.53 32.12 -15.46
CA SER A 59 -15.59 32.34 -14.48
C SER A 59 -16.79 33.11 -15.04
N SER A 60 -16.65 33.67 -16.26
CA SER A 60 -17.70 34.47 -16.91
C SER A 60 -17.66 34.35 -18.44
N LEU A 61 -18.74 34.71 -19.10
CA LEU A 61 -18.80 34.74 -20.56
C LEU A 61 -17.80 35.75 -21.15
N GLN A 62 -17.55 36.87 -20.47
CA GLN A 62 -16.56 37.86 -20.90
C GLN A 62 -15.12 37.28 -20.87
N GLU A 63 -14.78 36.53 -19.82
CA GLU A 63 -13.49 35.81 -19.74
C GLU A 63 -13.39 34.74 -20.84
N LEU A 64 -14.49 34.06 -21.17
CA LEU A 64 -14.54 33.05 -22.23
C LEU A 64 -14.28 33.64 -23.61
N GLU A 65 -14.90 34.78 -23.94
CA GLU A 65 -14.72 35.40 -25.26
C GLU A 65 -13.31 35.97 -25.44
N ASN A 66 -12.68 36.46 -24.38
CA ASN A 66 -11.30 37.00 -24.38
C ASN A 66 -10.24 35.97 -24.08
N PHE A 67 -10.58 34.67 -24.01
CA PHE A 67 -9.64 33.65 -23.60
C PHE A 67 -8.59 33.34 -24.69
N ASP A 68 -7.30 33.40 -24.31
CA ASP A 68 -6.21 33.01 -25.19
C ASP A 68 -6.02 31.50 -25.28
N TRP A 69 -6.60 30.89 -26.30
CA TRP A 69 -6.53 29.45 -26.56
C TRP A 69 -5.11 28.97 -26.87
N ASN A 70 -4.19 29.84 -27.29
CA ASN A 70 -2.81 29.46 -27.59
C ASN A 70 -1.97 29.29 -26.31
N SER A 71 -2.44 29.84 -25.19
CA SER A 71 -1.80 29.64 -23.88
C SER A 71 -1.94 28.22 -23.33
N LEU A 72 -2.89 27.45 -23.88
CA LEU A 72 -3.09 26.05 -23.44
C LEU A 72 -1.99 25.13 -23.96
N PRO A 73 -1.49 24.20 -23.10
CA PRO A 73 -0.54 23.19 -23.53
C PRO A 73 -1.20 22.21 -24.53
N SER A 74 -0.39 21.36 -25.13
CA SER A 74 -0.90 20.34 -26.08
C SER A 74 -1.88 19.35 -25.44
N SER A 75 -1.73 19.03 -24.16
CA SER A 75 -2.63 18.13 -23.43
C SER A 75 -3.03 18.71 -22.07
N PHE A 76 -4.30 18.59 -21.74
CA PHE A 76 -4.90 19.12 -20.50
C PHE A 76 -6.23 18.43 -20.17
N VAL A 77 -6.79 18.79 -19.03
CA VAL A 77 -8.15 18.39 -18.62
C VAL A 77 -8.96 19.65 -18.32
N LEU A 78 -10.13 19.77 -18.92
CA LEU A 78 -11.13 20.78 -18.60
C LEU A 78 -12.15 20.21 -17.63
N LYS A 79 -12.43 20.91 -16.54
CA LYS A 79 -13.34 20.45 -15.46
C LYS A 79 -14.27 21.56 -14.97
N PRO A 80 -15.51 21.24 -14.59
CA PRO A 80 -16.32 22.12 -13.76
C PRO A 80 -15.82 22.10 -12.31
N ASN A 81 -15.82 23.25 -11.65
CA ASN A 81 -15.34 23.38 -10.27
C ASN A 81 -16.22 22.67 -9.25
N ARG A 82 -17.55 22.72 -9.43
CA ARG A 82 -18.54 22.06 -8.56
C ARG A 82 -19.21 20.85 -9.22
N GLY A 83 -18.63 20.36 -10.33
CA GLY A 83 -19.14 19.19 -11.02
C GLY A 83 -19.15 17.92 -10.16
N PHE A 84 -20.13 17.06 -10.39
CA PHE A 84 -20.36 15.84 -9.64
C PHE A 84 -20.22 14.60 -10.53
N GLY A 85 -19.73 13.48 -9.96
CA GLY A 85 -19.71 12.17 -10.62
C GLY A 85 -18.81 12.06 -11.87
N GLY A 86 -17.92 13.03 -12.10
CA GLY A 86 -17.08 13.09 -13.30
C GLY A 86 -17.80 13.64 -14.52
N GLU A 87 -19.00 14.21 -14.36
CA GLU A 87 -19.72 14.90 -15.43
C GLU A 87 -19.05 16.22 -15.82
N GLY A 88 -19.15 16.58 -17.08
CA GLY A 88 -18.52 17.80 -17.61
C GLY A 88 -16.99 17.76 -17.71
N ILE A 89 -16.34 16.65 -17.36
CA ILE A 89 -14.89 16.50 -17.52
C ILE A 89 -14.54 16.16 -18.97
N MET A 90 -13.61 16.92 -19.54
CA MET A 90 -13.11 16.72 -20.90
C MET A 90 -11.59 16.54 -20.88
N VAL A 91 -11.11 15.38 -21.37
CA VAL A 91 -9.68 15.04 -21.38
C VAL A 91 -9.11 15.17 -22.79
N VAL A 92 -8.07 15.96 -22.92
CA VAL A 92 -7.39 16.28 -24.18
C VAL A 92 -6.00 15.66 -24.18
N TYR A 93 -5.66 14.93 -25.24
CA TYR A 93 -4.44 14.15 -25.34
C TYR A 93 -3.34 14.80 -26.17
N GLY A 94 -3.71 15.71 -27.08
CA GLY A 94 -2.75 16.42 -27.91
C GLY A 94 -3.39 17.43 -28.85
N LYS A 95 -2.60 18.35 -29.40
CA LYS A 95 -3.04 19.21 -30.52
C LYS A 95 -3.17 18.39 -31.81
N LYS A 96 -4.13 18.75 -32.66
CA LYS A 96 -4.28 18.15 -34.00
C LYS A 96 -3.17 18.69 -34.91
N LYS A 97 -2.37 17.80 -35.53
CA LYS A 97 -1.36 18.20 -36.50
C LYS A 97 -2.02 18.95 -37.66
N GLY A 98 -1.45 20.09 -38.03
CA GLY A 98 -1.93 20.96 -39.13
C GLY A 98 -3.17 21.77 -38.81
N ARG A 99 -3.62 21.83 -37.52
CA ARG A 99 -4.73 22.68 -37.07
C ARG A 99 -4.43 23.24 -35.67
N GLU A 100 -4.25 24.55 -35.57
CA GLU A 100 -3.95 25.24 -34.29
C GLU A 100 -5.20 25.40 -33.41
N ASP A 101 -6.37 25.41 -34.03
CA ASP A 101 -7.68 25.58 -33.38
C ASP A 101 -8.31 24.26 -32.87
N ALA A 102 -7.60 23.13 -32.93
CA ALA A 102 -8.16 21.82 -32.66
C ALA A 102 -7.24 20.90 -31.85
N TRP A 103 -7.87 20.06 -31.03
CA TRP A 103 -7.22 19.04 -30.21
C TRP A 103 -7.83 17.66 -30.44
N ILE A 104 -7.18 16.64 -29.92
CA ILE A 104 -7.55 15.24 -30.06
C ILE A 104 -7.91 14.66 -28.70
N LYS A 105 -9.07 13.99 -28.60
CA LYS A 105 -9.48 13.17 -27.49
C LYS A 105 -8.89 11.75 -27.56
N PHE A 106 -9.09 10.95 -26.51
CA PHE A 106 -8.60 9.56 -26.43
C PHE A 106 -9.01 8.69 -27.63
N ASP A 107 -10.23 8.85 -28.12
CA ASP A 107 -10.80 8.06 -29.22
C ASP A 107 -10.39 8.55 -30.62
N GLY A 108 -9.47 9.52 -30.67
CA GLY A 108 -9.06 10.14 -31.92
C GLY A 108 -10.01 11.22 -32.45
N SER A 109 -11.18 11.41 -31.80
CA SER A 109 -12.12 12.45 -32.21
C SER A 109 -11.50 13.85 -31.98
N ILE A 110 -11.81 14.76 -32.89
CA ILE A 110 -11.34 16.13 -32.86
C ILE A 110 -12.30 16.95 -32.00
N ILE A 111 -11.74 17.90 -31.27
CA ILE A 111 -12.46 18.94 -30.52
C ILE A 111 -11.90 20.30 -30.93
N THR A 112 -12.77 21.23 -31.28
CA THR A 112 -12.44 22.57 -31.72
C THR A 112 -12.59 23.58 -30.60
N ILE A 113 -12.09 24.81 -30.83
CA ILE A 113 -12.31 25.95 -29.92
C ILE A 113 -13.80 26.19 -29.71
N GLU A 114 -14.63 26.06 -30.75
CA GLU A 114 -16.07 26.26 -30.63
C GLU A 114 -16.74 25.19 -29.77
N ASP A 115 -16.30 23.95 -29.90
CA ASP A 115 -16.77 22.86 -29.00
C ASP A 115 -16.41 23.14 -27.53
N PHE A 116 -15.20 23.68 -27.27
CA PHE A 116 -14.82 24.12 -25.92
C PHE A 116 -15.69 25.27 -25.44
N LYS A 117 -15.90 26.28 -26.25
CA LYS A 117 -16.76 27.43 -25.90
C LYS A 117 -18.16 26.96 -25.50
N ASN A 118 -18.76 26.09 -26.28
CA ASN A 118 -20.08 25.54 -26.01
C ASN A 118 -20.08 24.73 -24.71
N HIS A 119 -19.07 23.90 -24.49
CA HIS A 119 -18.96 23.10 -23.26
C HIS A 119 -18.75 24.00 -22.03
N ILE A 120 -17.92 25.06 -22.15
CA ILE A 120 -17.68 25.99 -21.05
C ILE A 120 -18.93 26.81 -20.73
N ARG A 121 -19.73 27.22 -21.73
CA ARG A 121 -21.02 27.86 -21.51
C ARG A 121 -21.94 26.99 -20.68
N ASN A 122 -22.03 25.69 -21.00
CA ASN A 122 -22.80 24.73 -20.19
C ASN A 122 -22.26 24.62 -18.75
N ILE A 123 -20.91 24.68 -18.53
CA ILE A 123 -20.35 24.72 -17.19
C ILE A 123 -20.75 25.99 -16.44
N LEU A 124 -20.59 27.14 -17.08
CA LEU A 124 -20.93 28.46 -16.49
C LEU A 124 -22.40 28.54 -16.11
N ASP A 125 -23.31 27.96 -16.93
CA ASP A 125 -24.74 27.87 -16.66
C ASP A 125 -25.11 26.85 -15.56
N GLY A 126 -24.13 26.06 -15.07
CA GLY A 126 -24.33 25.12 -13.98
C GLY A 126 -24.86 23.75 -14.38
N SER A 127 -24.88 23.39 -15.68
CA SER A 127 -25.41 22.11 -16.17
C SER A 127 -24.80 20.87 -15.54
N PHE A 128 -23.58 20.96 -14.98
CA PHE A 128 -22.84 19.85 -14.34
C PHE A 128 -22.73 20.00 -12.82
N SER A 129 -23.33 21.06 -12.23
CA SER A 129 -23.28 21.31 -10.80
C SER A 129 -24.50 20.71 -10.09
N LEU A 130 -24.34 20.35 -8.80
CA LEU A 130 -25.46 20.01 -7.95
C LEU A 130 -26.39 21.24 -7.83
N SER A 131 -27.66 21.05 -8.08
CA SER A 131 -28.69 22.10 -8.03
C SER A 131 -28.64 23.13 -9.16
N ASN A 132 -27.99 22.84 -10.28
CA ASN A 132 -27.89 23.72 -11.46
C ASN A 132 -27.47 25.15 -11.11
N THR A 133 -26.52 25.29 -10.19
CA THR A 133 -25.97 26.60 -9.82
C THR A 133 -24.80 26.97 -10.75
N PRO A 134 -24.68 28.27 -11.14
CA PRO A 134 -23.56 28.74 -11.94
C PRO A 134 -22.23 28.27 -11.40
N ASP A 135 -21.31 27.86 -12.28
CA ASP A 135 -20.04 27.27 -11.91
C ASP A 135 -18.86 27.91 -12.67
N ILE A 136 -17.67 27.46 -12.39
CA ILE A 136 -16.42 27.93 -13.00
C ILE A 136 -15.81 26.78 -13.78
N ALA A 137 -15.41 27.02 -15.01
CA ALA A 137 -14.60 26.09 -15.80
C ALA A 137 -13.13 26.30 -15.48
N PHE A 138 -12.35 25.23 -15.33
CA PHE A 138 -10.91 25.33 -15.15
C PHE A 138 -10.14 24.27 -15.92
N PHE A 139 -8.95 24.63 -16.33
CA PHE A 139 -8.01 23.78 -17.03
C PHE A 139 -6.90 23.34 -16.07
N GLU A 140 -6.58 22.08 -16.06
CA GLU A 140 -5.46 21.54 -15.30
C GLU A 140 -4.62 20.59 -16.15
N GLU A 141 -3.40 20.32 -15.71
CA GLU A 141 -2.52 19.37 -16.38
C GLU A 141 -3.15 17.96 -16.44
N ARG A 142 -2.93 17.30 -17.56
CA ARG A 142 -3.34 15.91 -17.73
C ARG A 142 -2.32 14.98 -17.08
N MET A 143 -2.78 14.17 -16.15
CA MET A 143 -1.95 13.13 -15.53
C MET A 143 -1.55 12.05 -16.52
N GLN A 144 -0.36 11.50 -16.32
CA GLN A 144 0.16 10.41 -17.13
C GLN A 144 -0.05 9.06 -16.45
N LEU A 145 -0.67 8.13 -17.17
CA LEU A 145 -0.98 6.80 -16.65
C LEU A 145 0.30 6.01 -16.34
N LEU A 146 0.40 5.49 -15.12
CA LEU A 146 1.48 4.60 -14.71
C LEU A 146 1.47 3.31 -15.55
N LYS A 147 2.64 2.83 -15.96
CA LYS A 147 2.77 1.64 -16.82
C LYS A 147 2.08 0.39 -16.22
N LEU A 148 2.15 0.24 -14.89
CA LEU A 148 1.49 -0.85 -14.15
C LEU A 148 0.00 -0.96 -14.49
N PHE A 149 -0.70 0.16 -14.59
CA PHE A 149 -2.14 0.17 -14.80
C PHE A 149 -2.58 0.16 -16.26
N LYS A 150 -1.66 0.33 -17.22
CA LYS A 150 -2.01 0.36 -18.66
C LYS A 150 -2.87 -0.83 -19.12
N PRO A 151 -2.56 -2.09 -18.74
CA PRO A 151 -3.35 -3.24 -19.19
C PRO A 151 -4.77 -3.28 -18.60
N TYR A 152 -4.98 -2.61 -17.47
CA TYR A 152 -6.23 -2.68 -16.69
C TYR A 152 -7.25 -1.61 -17.05
N VAL A 153 -6.83 -0.52 -17.71
CA VAL A 153 -7.63 0.69 -17.84
C VAL A 153 -8.19 0.87 -19.25
N PHE A 154 -9.47 1.16 -19.34
CA PHE A 154 -10.10 1.69 -20.54
C PHE A 154 -10.38 3.18 -20.37
N LYS A 155 -9.61 4.05 -21.04
CA LYS A 155 -9.63 5.52 -20.87
C LYS A 155 -9.44 5.95 -19.41
N GLY A 156 -9.20 7.23 -19.15
CA GLY A 156 -9.11 7.78 -17.80
C GLY A 156 -7.88 7.32 -17.01
N ILE A 157 -7.90 7.65 -15.73
CA ILE A 157 -6.86 7.32 -14.75
C ILE A 157 -7.52 6.53 -13.61
N PRO A 158 -6.95 5.39 -13.20
CA PRO A 158 -7.40 4.70 -11.99
C PRO A 158 -7.02 5.53 -10.77
N ASP A 159 -7.85 5.47 -9.75
CA ASP A 159 -7.56 6.15 -8.50
C ASP A 159 -7.73 5.22 -7.29
N ILE A 160 -7.09 5.62 -6.21
CA ILE A 160 -7.14 4.96 -4.93
C ILE A 160 -8.01 5.82 -4.01
N ARG A 161 -9.16 5.29 -3.59
CA ARG A 161 -9.99 5.90 -2.56
C ARG A 161 -9.60 5.38 -1.20
N VAL A 162 -9.22 6.28 -0.30
CA VAL A 162 -8.95 5.97 1.11
C VAL A 162 -9.99 6.68 1.98
N ILE A 163 -10.71 5.94 2.80
CA ILE A 163 -11.54 6.53 3.86
C ILE A 163 -10.67 6.83 5.05
N VAL A 164 -10.73 8.06 5.52
CA VAL A 164 -9.99 8.52 6.71
C VAL A 164 -10.96 9.06 7.75
N TYR A 165 -10.78 8.63 9.00
CA TYR A 165 -11.51 9.11 10.16
C TYR A 165 -10.59 9.21 11.36
N ASN A 166 -10.68 10.29 12.13
CA ASN A 166 -9.85 10.51 13.29
C ASN A 166 -8.34 10.33 13.01
N LYS A 167 -7.84 10.84 11.88
CA LYS A 167 -6.46 10.72 11.40
C LYS A 167 -6.00 9.27 11.13
N VAL A 168 -6.93 8.33 11.03
CA VAL A 168 -6.64 6.92 10.78
C VAL A 168 -7.23 6.50 9.43
N PRO A 169 -6.47 5.89 8.53
CA PRO A 169 -7.02 5.26 7.34
C PRO A 169 -7.84 4.04 7.74
N MET A 170 -9.11 4.01 7.34
CA MET A 170 -10.07 3.00 7.75
C MET A 170 -10.22 1.86 6.75
N MET A 171 -10.19 2.19 5.46
CA MET A 171 -10.45 1.27 4.38
C MET A 171 -9.98 1.89 3.07
N ALA A 172 -9.48 1.10 2.14
CA ALA A 172 -9.04 1.57 0.84
C ALA A 172 -9.56 0.70 -0.31
N MET A 173 -9.72 1.30 -1.50
CA MET A 173 -10.03 0.59 -2.73
C MET A 173 -9.36 1.23 -3.94
N LEU A 174 -8.93 0.41 -4.89
CA LEU A 174 -8.56 0.83 -6.24
C LEU A 174 -9.81 0.87 -7.11
N ARG A 175 -10.00 1.95 -7.89
CA ARG A 175 -11.10 2.08 -8.85
C ARG A 175 -10.52 2.09 -10.27
N ILE A 176 -10.91 1.12 -11.07
CA ILE A 176 -10.44 0.95 -12.45
C ILE A 176 -11.53 1.37 -13.43
N PRO A 177 -11.29 2.41 -14.26
CA PRO A 177 -12.18 2.79 -15.35
C PRO A 177 -12.36 1.67 -16.38
N THR A 178 -13.61 1.45 -16.81
CA THR A 178 -13.98 0.45 -17.81
C THR A 178 -14.70 1.09 -19.00
N LYS A 179 -15.00 0.29 -20.02
CA LYS A 179 -15.88 0.72 -21.12
C LYS A 179 -17.27 1.10 -20.60
N ASP A 180 -17.82 0.31 -19.68
CA ASP A 180 -19.15 0.55 -19.12
C ASP A 180 -19.22 1.87 -18.35
N SER A 181 -18.13 2.25 -17.67
CA SER A 181 -18.04 3.55 -16.96
C SER A 181 -17.70 4.73 -17.87
N GLY A 182 -17.49 4.51 -19.17
CA GLY A 182 -17.05 5.55 -20.09
C GLY A 182 -15.69 6.17 -19.74
N GLY A 183 -14.82 5.41 -19.05
CA GLY A 183 -13.52 5.89 -18.58
C GLY A 183 -13.53 6.60 -17.23
N ARG A 184 -14.65 6.56 -16.49
CA ARG A 184 -14.76 7.16 -15.15
C ARG A 184 -14.44 6.13 -14.07
N ALA A 185 -13.68 6.53 -13.05
CA ALA A 185 -13.35 5.69 -11.90
C ALA A 185 -14.50 5.68 -10.85
N ASN A 186 -15.71 5.35 -11.27
CA ASN A 186 -16.90 5.37 -10.41
C ASN A 186 -17.67 4.04 -10.52
N LEU A 187 -17.74 3.29 -9.39
CA LEU A 187 -18.42 1.99 -9.33
C LEU A 187 -19.90 2.08 -9.66
N GLN A 188 -20.56 3.17 -9.29
CA GLN A 188 -21.98 3.39 -9.58
C GLN A 188 -22.24 3.50 -11.10
N GLN A 189 -21.22 3.93 -11.85
CA GLN A 189 -21.24 4.12 -13.29
C GLN A 189 -20.60 2.97 -14.07
N GLY A 190 -20.21 1.87 -13.41
CA GLY A 190 -19.71 0.66 -14.06
C GLY A 190 -18.20 0.45 -13.99
N ALA A 191 -17.46 1.24 -13.24
CA ALA A 191 -16.05 0.95 -12.95
C ALA A 191 -15.89 -0.33 -12.11
N VAL A 192 -14.71 -0.94 -12.14
CA VAL A 192 -14.34 -2.01 -11.22
C VAL A 192 -13.80 -1.39 -9.93
N GLY A 193 -14.29 -1.88 -8.79
CA GLY A 193 -13.76 -1.55 -7.47
C GLY A 193 -13.03 -2.74 -6.88
N ILE A 194 -11.81 -2.52 -6.39
CA ILE A 194 -10.96 -3.58 -5.84
C ILE A 194 -10.55 -3.17 -4.44
N GLY A 195 -10.82 -4.01 -3.44
CA GLY A 195 -10.34 -3.81 -2.08
C GLY A 195 -8.81 -3.78 -2.03
N ILE A 196 -8.27 -3.04 -1.07
CA ILE A 196 -6.82 -2.98 -0.82
C ILE A 196 -6.58 -3.30 0.64
N ASP A 197 -5.75 -4.28 0.91
CA ASP A 197 -5.27 -4.55 2.27
C ASP A 197 -4.44 -3.38 2.78
N LEU A 198 -4.83 -2.80 3.91
CA LEU A 198 -4.21 -1.59 4.44
C LEU A 198 -2.76 -1.82 4.91
N ALA A 199 -2.41 -3.00 5.39
CA ALA A 199 -1.06 -3.30 5.85
C ALA A 199 -0.09 -3.41 4.66
N SER A 200 -0.46 -4.21 3.67
CA SER A 200 0.43 -4.55 2.56
C SER A 200 0.29 -3.63 1.35
N GLY A 201 -0.84 -2.94 1.16
CA GLY A 201 -1.14 -2.21 -0.07
C GLY A 201 -1.34 -3.10 -1.29
N VAL A 202 -1.71 -4.36 -1.08
CA VAL A 202 -1.99 -5.32 -2.14
C VAL A 202 -3.50 -5.40 -2.36
N THR A 203 -3.91 -5.49 -3.63
CA THR A 203 -5.34 -5.63 -3.98
C THR A 203 -5.88 -7.00 -3.59
N THR A 204 -7.11 -7.02 -3.11
CA THR A 204 -7.82 -8.22 -2.61
C THR A 204 -8.98 -8.58 -3.53
N THR A 205 -10.21 -8.42 -3.04
CA THR A 205 -11.43 -8.77 -3.76
C THR A 205 -11.82 -7.70 -4.75
N ALA A 206 -12.32 -8.09 -5.92
CA ALA A 206 -12.80 -7.16 -6.93
C ALA A 206 -14.32 -7.31 -7.16
N VAL A 207 -14.98 -6.16 -7.38
CA VAL A 207 -16.41 -6.10 -7.68
C VAL A 207 -16.70 -5.23 -8.91
N TRP A 208 -17.68 -5.64 -9.69
CA TRP A 208 -18.15 -4.97 -10.89
C TRP A 208 -19.68 -4.96 -10.95
N LYS A 209 -20.25 -4.08 -11.74
CA LYS A 209 -21.72 -3.92 -11.87
C LYS A 209 -22.42 -3.89 -10.51
N LYS A 210 -21.90 -3.01 -9.62
CA LYS A 210 -22.35 -2.73 -8.26
C LYS A 210 -21.96 -3.78 -7.21
N ASN A 211 -22.16 -5.07 -7.45
CA ASN A 211 -21.97 -6.12 -6.43
C ASN A 211 -21.48 -7.47 -6.97
N LYS A 212 -21.25 -7.61 -8.27
CA LYS A 212 -20.76 -8.88 -8.82
C LYS A 212 -19.29 -9.04 -8.48
N ILE A 213 -18.93 -10.04 -7.68
CA ILE A 213 -17.55 -10.41 -7.40
C ILE A 213 -16.94 -10.99 -8.68
N ILE A 214 -15.73 -10.54 -9.00
CA ILE A 214 -14.97 -10.98 -10.17
C ILE A 214 -13.52 -11.19 -9.79
N GLU A 215 -12.84 -12.14 -10.44
CA GLU A 215 -11.42 -12.42 -10.23
C GLU A 215 -10.54 -11.74 -11.29
N HIS A 216 -11.08 -11.57 -12.50
CA HIS A 216 -10.36 -11.04 -13.64
C HIS A 216 -11.06 -9.80 -14.20
N LEU A 217 -10.27 -8.92 -14.81
CA LEU A 217 -10.80 -7.77 -15.53
C LEU A 217 -11.75 -8.24 -16.64
N PRO A 218 -12.99 -7.71 -16.72
CA PRO A 218 -14.01 -8.16 -17.68
C PRO A 218 -13.49 -8.20 -19.13
N GLY A 219 -13.65 -9.35 -19.77
CA GLY A 219 -13.18 -9.60 -21.14
C GLY A 219 -11.68 -9.90 -21.26
N THR A 220 -10.97 -10.11 -20.16
CA THR A 220 -9.54 -10.44 -20.16
C THR A 220 -9.23 -11.58 -19.18
N ARG A 221 -7.95 -12.01 -19.15
CA ARG A 221 -7.42 -12.95 -18.15
C ARG A 221 -6.55 -12.24 -17.10
N LEU A 222 -6.60 -10.92 -17.02
CA LEU A 222 -5.81 -10.15 -16.06
C LEU A 222 -6.42 -10.28 -14.67
N ALA A 223 -5.69 -10.85 -13.74
CA ALA A 223 -6.10 -10.95 -12.34
C ALA A 223 -6.17 -9.56 -11.70
N LEU A 224 -7.19 -9.37 -10.85
CA LEU A 224 -7.45 -8.10 -10.15
C LEU A 224 -6.95 -8.13 -8.69
N SER A 225 -6.77 -9.32 -8.12
CA SER A 225 -6.11 -9.50 -6.82
C SER A 225 -4.59 -9.62 -6.97
N GLY A 226 -3.84 -9.30 -5.92
CA GLY A 226 -2.39 -9.43 -5.89
C GLY A 226 -1.62 -8.26 -6.54
N ILE A 227 -2.29 -7.21 -6.98
CA ILE A 227 -1.62 -6.02 -7.53
C ILE A 227 -1.07 -5.18 -6.37
N LYS A 228 0.26 -5.07 -6.28
CA LYS A 228 0.92 -4.19 -5.29
C LYS A 228 0.80 -2.74 -5.72
N ILE A 229 0.19 -1.91 -4.89
CA ILE A 229 0.07 -0.46 -5.14
C ILE A 229 1.40 0.22 -4.81
N PRO A 230 2.05 0.89 -5.78
CA PRO A 230 3.26 1.65 -5.53
C PRO A 230 3.00 2.84 -4.58
N TYR A 231 4.04 3.27 -3.86
CA TYR A 231 3.97 4.43 -2.94
C TYR A 231 2.89 4.30 -1.85
N TRP A 232 2.57 3.07 -1.42
CA TRP A 232 1.43 2.82 -0.55
C TRP A 232 1.43 3.65 0.74
N ASN A 233 2.55 3.68 1.45
CA ASN A 233 2.69 4.46 2.68
C ASN A 233 2.52 5.96 2.44
N ASP A 234 3.00 6.47 1.32
CA ASP A 234 2.88 7.89 0.98
C ASP A 234 1.43 8.26 0.65
N ILE A 235 0.70 7.37 -0.03
CA ILE A 235 -0.74 7.54 -0.30
C ILE A 235 -1.53 7.62 1.02
N LEU A 236 -1.26 6.74 1.97
CA LEU A 236 -1.92 6.77 3.28
C LEU A 236 -1.59 8.05 4.06
N LYS A 237 -0.32 8.47 4.05
CA LYS A 237 0.11 9.73 4.67
C LYS A 237 -0.55 10.94 4.02
N LEU A 238 -0.60 11.00 2.69
CA LEU A 238 -1.27 12.07 1.95
C LEU A 238 -2.76 12.15 2.30
N ALA A 239 -3.44 11.01 2.42
CA ALA A 239 -4.85 10.96 2.78
C ALA A 239 -5.10 11.50 4.20
N VAL A 240 -4.27 11.13 5.17
CA VAL A 240 -4.36 11.64 6.55
C VAL A 240 -4.00 13.12 6.62
N LYS A 241 -2.94 13.56 5.93
CA LYS A 241 -2.55 14.97 5.85
C LYS A 241 -3.66 15.82 5.24
N ALA A 242 -4.32 15.33 4.20
CA ALA A 242 -5.47 16.01 3.59
C ALA A 242 -6.65 16.16 4.56
N GLN A 243 -6.86 15.20 5.45
CA GLN A 243 -7.84 15.32 6.53
C GLN A 243 -7.49 16.47 7.47
N GLU A 244 -6.26 16.55 7.94
CA GLU A 244 -5.82 17.59 8.87
C GLU A 244 -5.96 18.99 8.26
N VAL A 245 -5.48 19.19 7.04
CA VAL A 245 -5.46 20.53 6.41
C VAL A 245 -6.83 21.00 5.94
N SER A 246 -7.74 20.08 5.62
CA SER A 246 -9.13 20.42 5.23
C SER A 246 -10.05 20.65 6.42
N GLY A 247 -9.71 20.14 7.60
CA GLY A 247 -10.56 20.16 8.78
C GLY A 247 -11.76 19.22 8.71
N LEU A 248 -11.78 18.27 7.76
CA LEU A 248 -12.80 17.24 7.70
C LEU A 248 -12.49 16.12 8.70
N GLY A 249 -13.42 15.82 9.59
CA GLY A 249 -13.25 14.71 10.55
C GLY A 249 -13.50 13.32 9.95
N PHE A 250 -14.30 13.26 8.86
CA PHE A 250 -14.59 12.04 8.09
C PHE A 250 -14.55 12.36 6.60
N LEU A 251 -13.67 11.71 5.84
CA LEU A 251 -13.52 11.98 4.42
C LEU A 251 -13.17 10.75 3.59
N GLY A 252 -13.39 10.87 2.29
CA GLY A 252 -12.78 10.03 1.26
C GLY A 252 -11.72 10.83 0.51
N ALA A 253 -10.48 10.33 0.51
CA ALA A 253 -9.37 10.86 -0.26
C ALA A 253 -9.25 10.10 -1.58
N ASP A 254 -9.25 10.79 -2.70
CA ASP A 254 -9.02 10.21 -4.03
C ASP A 254 -7.63 10.58 -4.50
N VAL A 255 -6.76 9.59 -4.62
CA VAL A 255 -5.35 9.74 -5.00
C VAL A 255 -5.08 8.91 -6.25
N ALA A 256 -4.49 9.51 -7.27
CA ALA A 256 -3.97 8.78 -8.42
C ALA A 256 -2.44 8.73 -8.39
N ILE A 257 -1.85 7.83 -9.18
CA ILE A 257 -0.40 7.73 -9.30
C ILE A 257 0.00 8.18 -10.70
N ASP A 258 0.63 9.34 -10.79
CA ASP A 258 1.21 9.85 -12.02
C ASP A 258 2.53 9.14 -12.32
N LYS A 259 2.80 8.90 -13.60
CA LYS A 259 4.02 8.22 -14.05
C LYS A 259 5.32 8.94 -13.62
N GLU A 260 5.31 10.26 -13.61
CA GLU A 260 6.51 11.09 -13.36
C GLU A 260 6.52 11.66 -11.93
N LYS A 261 5.35 12.01 -11.40
CA LYS A 261 5.20 12.72 -10.12
C LYS A 261 4.92 11.81 -8.93
N GLY A 262 4.61 10.53 -9.16
CA GLY A 262 4.15 9.63 -8.11
C GLY A 262 2.71 9.95 -7.65
N PRO A 263 2.39 9.81 -6.34
CA PRO A 263 1.04 10.05 -5.82
C PRO A 263 0.59 11.51 -5.96
N VAL A 264 -0.57 11.71 -6.58
CA VAL A 264 -1.19 13.03 -6.81
C VAL A 264 -2.62 13.00 -6.30
N PHE A 265 -2.99 13.98 -5.48
CA PHE A 265 -4.30 14.09 -4.88
C PHE A 265 -5.31 14.66 -5.89
N LEU A 266 -6.39 13.94 -6.17
CA LEU A 266 -7.39 14.36 -7.15
C LEU A 266 -8.54 15.14 -6.53
N GLU A 267 -9.13 14.62 -5.44
CA GLU A 267 -10.35 15.17 -4.87
C GLU A 267 -10.52 14.78 -3.39
N LEU A 268 -11.09 15.71 -2.61
CA LEU A 268 -11.63 15.47 -1.27
C LEU A 268 -13.13 15.19 -1.35
N ASN A 269 -13.58 14.12 -0.72
CA ASN A 269 -15.01 13.82 -0.60
C ASN A 269 -15.47 13.96 0.84
N ALA A 270 -16.23 15.02 1.14
CA ALA A 270 -16.83 15.23 2.47
C ALA A 270 -17.99 14.28 2.77
N ARG A 271 -18.52 13.60 1.74
CA ARG A 271 -19.64 12.64 1.83
C ARG A 271 -19.31 11.40 0.99
N PRO A 272 -18.25 10.64 1.34
CA PRO A 272 -17.79 9.53 0.50
C PRO A 272 -18.87 8.46 0.38
N GLY A 273 -18.98 7.91 -0.83
CA GLY A 273 -19.86 6.77 -1.10
C GLY A 273 -19.41 5.52 -0.35
N LEU A 274 -20.34 4.63 -0.04
CA LEU A 274 -20.13 3.45 0.79
C LEU A 274 -19.81 2.16 0.00
N SER A 275 -19.69 2.23 -1.32
CA SER A 275 -19.34 1.10 -2.19
C SER A 275 -17.96 0.48 -1.88
N ILE A 276 -17.10 1.21 -1.18
CA ILE A 276 -15.84 0.70 -0.68
C ILE A 276 -15.99 -0.53 0.24
N GLN A 277 -17.10 -0.61 0.99
CA GLN A 277 -17.42 -1.78 1.81
C GLN A 277 -17.68 -3.02 0.96
N ILE A 278 -18.30 -2.84 -0.21
CA ILE A 278 -18.57 -3.93 -1.16
C ILE A 278 -17.26 -4.42 -1.76
N ALA A 279 -16.37 -3.48 -2.17
CA ALA A 279 -15.08 -3.82 -2.74
C ALA A 279 -14.15 -4.57 -1.77
N ASN A 280 -14.30 -4.33 -0.46
CA ASN A 280 -13.53 -5.01 0.57
C ASN A 280 -14.28 -6.20 1.22
N LEU A 281 -15.53 -6.46 0.86
CA LEU A 281 -16.41 -7.44 1.51
C LEU A 281 -16.47 -7.30 3.04
N ASP A 282 -16.23 -6.10 3.57
CA ASP A 282 -16.19 -5.80 5.00
C ASP A 282 -16.92 -4.49 5.33
N GLY A 283 -17.40 -4.39 6.59
CA GLY A 283 -18.17 -3.26 7.08
C GLY A 283 -17.30 -2.15 7.65
N LEU A 284 -17.61 -0.91 7.31
CA LEU A 284 -16.88 0.27 7.77
C LEU A 284 -17.27 0.70 9.20
N LYS A 285 -18.50 0.38 9.65
CA LYS A 285 -19.02 0.87 10.94
C LYS A 285 -18.17 0.44 12.12
N GLY A 286 -17.88 -0.85 12.23
CA GLY A 286 -17.06 -1.38 13.33
C GLY A 286 -15.63 -0.82 13.34
N ARG A 287 -15.05 -0.57 12.17
CA ARG A 287 -13.73 0.07 12.05
C ARG A 287 -13.75 1.49 12.60
N LEU A 288 -14.76 2.29 12.25
CA LEU A 288 -14.93 3.68 12.74
C LEU A 288 -15.16 3.74 14.24
N GLU A 289 -16.02 2.88 14.79
CA GLU A 289 -16.30 2.80 16.22
C GLU A 289 -15.04 2.44 17.02
N ARG A 290 -14.19 1.57 16.50
CA ARG A 290 -12.96 1.12 17.17
C ARG A 290 -11.92 2.24 17.37
N VAL A 291 -11.92 3.29 16.55
CA VAL A 291 -10.94 4.38 16.65
C VAL A 291 -11.53 5.70 17.13
N ARG A 292 -12.83 5.78 17.39
CA ARG A 292 -13.56 7.00 17.71
C ARG A 292 -12.91 7.78 18.85
N ASP A 293 -12.59 7.10 19.95
CA ASP A 293 -12.13 7.70 21.19
C ASP A 293 -10.60 7.64 21.36
N ILE A 294 -9.88 7.19 20.34
CA ILE A 294 -8.43 7.10 20.37
C ILE A 294 -7.82 8.47 20.09
N GLN A 295 -6.95 8.95 20.97
CA GLN A 295 -6.19 10.18 20.75
C GLN A 295 -5.00 9.92 19.81
N ILE A 296 -5.06 10.46 18.60
CA ILE A 296 -4.01 10.37 17.58
C ILE A 296 -3.24 11.69 17.55
N LYS A 297 -1.98 11.65 18.01
CA LYS A 297 -1.12 12.84 18.11
C LYS A 297 -0.43 13.17 16.79
N THR A 298 0.03 12.16 16.04
CA THR A 298 0.76 12.35 14.78
C THR A 298 0.16 11.55 13.63
N MET A 299 0.37 12.03 12.40
CA MET A 299 -0.05 11.37 11.18
C MET A 299 0.53 9.94 11.07
N GLU A 300 1.83 9.78 11.36
CA GLU A 300 2.52 8.49 11.29
C GLU A 300 1.91 7.46 12.24
N ARG A 301 1.53 7.91 13.44
CA ARG A 301 0.84 7.04 14.41
C ARG A 301 -0.53 6.61 13.89
N GLY A 302 -1.26 7.54 13.27
CA GLY A 302 -2.57 7.24 12.69
C GLY A 302 -2.48 6.25 11.54
N VAL A 303 -1.55 6.44 10.62
CA VAL A 303 -1.31 5.52 9.49
C VAL A 303 -0.93 4.13 10.02
N ARG A 304 0.05 4.04 10.93
CA ARG A 304 0.47 2.76 11.51
C ARG A 304 -0.67 2.06 12.26
N LEU A 305 -1.48 2.82 12.99
CA LEU A 305 -2.65 2.26 13.68
C LEU A 305 -3.65 1.67 12.69
N GLY A 306 -3.95 2.37 11.58
CA GLY A 306 -4.84 1.87 10.53
C GLY A 306 -4.32 0.59 9.88
N MET A 307 -3.04 0.55 9.55
CA MET A 307 -2.38 -0.64 8.99
C MET A 307 -2.47 -1.83 9.97
N ASN A 308 -2.19 -1.62 11.23
CA ASN A 308 -2.18 -2.69 12.24
C ASN A 308 -3.58 -3.19 12.63
N LEU A 309 -4.58 -2.31 12.66
CA LEU A 309 -5.94 -2.68 13.09
C LEU A 309 -6.80 -3.25 11.96
N PHE A 310 -6.53 -2.85 10.72
CA PHE A 310 -7.43 -3.09 9.59
C PHE A 310 -6.73 -3.66 8.35
N GLY A 311 -5.45 -3.99 8.45
CA GLY A 311 -4.70 -4.70 7.43
C GLY A 311 -4.26 -6.08 7.90
N GLY A 312 -3.62 -6.85 7.01
CA GLY A 312 -3.08 -8.19 7.30
C GLY A 312 -3.99 -9.34 6.86
N GLU A 313 -5.14 -9.07 6.23
CA GLU A 313 -6.05 -10.12 5.73
C GLU A 313 -5.35 -11.10 4.78
N ILE A 314 -4.49 -10.61 3.90
CA ILE A 314 -3.72 -11.47 2.97
C ILE A 314 -2.74 -12.36 3.74
N GLN A 315 -2.09 -11.82 4.76
CA GLN A 315 -1.17 -12.60 5.59
C GLN A 315 -1.91 -13.71 6.33
N GLU A 316 -3.07 -13.40 6.94
CA GLU A 316 -3.90 -14.39 7.64
C GLU A 316 -4.41 -15.48 6.69
N GLU A 317 -4.81 -15.12 5.47
CA GLU A 317 -5.25 -16.07 4.45
C GLU A 317 -4.10 -16.99 4.00
N LEU A 318 -2.92 -16.43 3.71
CA LEU A 318 -1.73 -17.21 3.35
C LEU A 318 -1.28 -18.13 4.50
N GLU A 319 -1.30 -17.65 5.73
CA GLU A 319 -1.00 -18.46 6.92
C GLU A 319 -2.03 -19.59 7.10
N GLY A 320 -3.32 -19.29 6.89
CA GLY A 320 -4.41 -20.27 6.96
C GLY A 320 -4.30 -21.39 5.89
N ILE A 321 -4.03 -21.01 4.63
CA ILE A 321 -3.92 -21.95 3.52
C ILE A 321 -2.62 -22.77 3.61
N SER A 322 -1.49 -22.13 3.92
CA SER A 322 -0.17 -22.77 3.89
C SER A 322 0.19 -23.49 5.21
N GLY A 323 -0.47 -23.16 6.30
CA GLY A 323 -0.08 -23.58 7.66
C GLY A 323 1.27 -23.01 8.11
N ARG A 324 1.82 -22.02 7.40
CA ARG A 324 3.13 -21.39 7.64
C ARG A 324 2.97 -19.94 8.05
N LYS A 325 3.82 -19.47 8.98
CA LYS A 325 3.85 -18.08 9.38
C LYS A 325 4.58 -17.22 8.36
N VAL A 326 4.07 -16.01 8.09
CA VAL A 326 4.73 -15.03 7.23
C VAL A 326 5.69 -14.17 8.05
N ILE A 327 6.98 -14.20 7.67
CA ILE A 327 8.08 -13.47 8.32
C ILE A 327 8.71 -12.47 7.37
N GLY A 328 9.40 -11.47 7.93
CA GLY A 328 10.17 -10.47 7.18
C GLY A 328 11.61 -10.90 6.90
N THR A 329 12.43 -9.93 6.53
CA THR A 329 13.88 -10.13 6.29
C THR A 329 14.73 -9.98 7.55
N VAL A 330 14.18 -9.37 8.61
CA VAL A 330 14.76 -9.28 9.96
C VAL A 330 13.64 -9.54 10.95
N GLU A 331 13.87 -10.46 11.88
CA GLU A 331 12.87 -10.88 12.87
C GLU A 331 13.43 -10.85 14.29
N LYS A 332 12.58 -10.52 15.25
CA LYS A 332 12.89 -10.74 16.66
C LYS A 332 12.68 -12.19 16.99
N ILE A 333 13.71 -12.83 17.50
CA ILE A 333 13.70 -14.22 17.88
C ILE A 333 14.15 -14.38 19.34
N LYS A 334 13.79 -15.51 19.92
CA LYS A 334 14.31 -15.97 21.19
C LYS A 334 15.15 -17.23 20.94
N LEU A 335 16.39 -17.23 21.38
CA LEU A 335 17.26 -18.40 21.39
C LEU A 335 17.18 -19.05 22.76
N VAL A 336 16.98 -20.36 22.79
CA VAL A 336 17.01 -21.16 24.02
C VAL A 336 18.23 -22.07 23.96
N GLY A 337 19.17 -21.80 24.82
CA GLY A 337 20.41 -22.53 24.92
C GLY A 337 20.36 -23.63 25.97
N LYS A 338 21.56 -23.92 26.54
CA LYS A 338 21.72 -24.89 27.59
C LYS A 338 21.00 -24.44 28.89
N ASP A 339 20.50 -25.40 29.62
CA ASP A 339 19.84 -25.21 30.94
C ASP A 339 18.65 -24.21 30.86
N GLY A 340 18.02 -24.10 29.69
CA GLY A 340 16.88 -23.21 29.48
C GLY A 340 17.23 -21.71 29.45
N LYS A 341 18.48 -21.35 29.29
CA LYS A 341 18.90 -19.95 29.10
C LYS A 341 18.25 -19.37 27.85
N GLU A 342 17.55 -18.27 28.00
CA GLU A 342 16.85 -17.58 26.92
C GLU A 342 17.48 -16.23 26.61
N ILE A 343 17.68 -15.91 25.33
CA ILE A 343 18.16 -14.61 24.87
C ILE A 343 17.28 -14.12 23.73
N GLU A 344 16.74 -12.92 23.84
CA GLU A 344 16.02 -12.25 22.75
C GLU A 344 17.00 -11.43 21.91
N VAL A 345 16.93 -11.61 20.57
CA VAL A 345 17.84 -10.94 19.63
C VAL A 345 17.16 -10.72 18.28
N GLU A 346 17.59 -9.72 17.54
CA GLU A 346 17.22 -9.55 16.13
C GLU A 346 18.09 -10.45 15.25
N ALA A 347 17.44 -11.24 14.39
CA ALA A 347 18.08 -12.15 13.45
C ALA A 347 17.78 -11.76 12.01
N LYS A 348 18.79 -11.82 11.15
CA LYS A 348 18.62 -11.69 9.70
C LYS A 348 18.13 -13.02 9.13
N ILE A 349 17.10 -12.97 8.31
CA ILE A 349 16.61 -14.12 7.54
C ILE A 349 17.41 -14.21 6.24
N ASP A 350 18.09 -15.33 6.02
CA ASP A 350 19.00 -15.51 4.88
C ASP A 350 18.75 -16.84 4.17
N THR A 351 18.01 -16.78 3.07
CA THR A 351 17.69 -17.95 2.24
C THR A 351 18.89 -18.49 1.47
N GLY A 352 19.98 -17.72 1.34
CA GLY A 352 21.23 -18.15 0.73
C GLY A 352 22.12 -18.97 1.66
N ALA A 353 21.95 -18.78 2.99
CA ALA A 353 22.67 -19.57 3.98
C ALA A 353 22.01 -20.95 4.18
N GLY A 354 22.79 -22.02 4.07
CA GLY A 354 22.30 -23.40 4.31
C GLY A 354 21.94 -23.66 5.77
N PHE A 355 22.78 -23.19 6.70
CA PHE A 355 22.62 -23.31 8.15
C PHE A 355 22.46 -21.94 8.81
N SER A 356 21.79 -21.92 9.94
CA SER A 356 21.80 -20.77 10.84
C SER A 356 23.16 -20.59 11.48
N SER A 357 23.54 -19.34 11.81
CA SER A 357 24.79 -19.05 12.53
C SER A 357 24.55 -18.02 13.62
N ILE A 358 25.31 -18.13 14.70
CA ILE A 358 25.26 -17.22 15.83
C ILE A 358 26.66 -16.71 16.16
N ASP A 359 26.70 -15.53 16.75
CA ASP A 359 27.93 -14.92 17.23
C ASP A 359 28.56 -15.73 18.37
N THR A 360 29.89 -15.71 18.46
CA THR A 360 30.68 -16.44 19.47
C THR A 360 30.31 -16.03 20.89
N ASP A 361 30.19 -14.72 21.17
CA ASP A 361 29.86 -14.26 22.52
C ASP A 361 28.40 -14.57 22.89
N LEU A 362 27.50 -14.52 21.91
CA LEU A 362 26.11 -14.96 22.10
C LEU A 362 26.04 -16.46 22.43
N ALA A 363 26.85 -17.29 21.78
CA ALA A 363 26.93 -18.73 22.08
C ALA A 363 27.48 -18.97 23.50
N LYS A 364 28.47 -18.21 23.97
CA LYS A 364 28.96 -18.26 25.37
C LYS A 364 27.84 -17.91 26.36
N GLN A 365 27.09 -16.85 26.09
CA GLN A 365 25.95 -16.44 26.93
C GLN A 365 24.87 -17.51 27.01
N LEU A 366 24.65 -18.29 25.94
CA LEU A 366 23.73 -19.43 25.90
C LEU A 366 24.25 -20.68 26.61
N GLY A 367 25.48 -20.65 27.22
CA GLY A 367 26.04 -21.73 27.99
C GLY A 367 27.03 -22.65 27.25
N PHE A 368 27.46 -22.28 26.04
CA PHE A 368 28.37 -23.11 25.22
C PHE A 368 29.83 -22.66 25.26
N GLU A 369 30.24 -21.93 26.31
CA GLU A 369 31.63 -21.45 26.44
C GLU A 369 32.63 -22.62 26.48
N ARG A 370 32.35 -23.65 27.24
CA ARG A 370 33.16 -24.86 27.33
C ARG A 370 33.34 -25.54 25.97
N THR A 371 32.24 -25.69 25.21
CA THR A 371 32.25 -26.25 23.85
C THR A 371 33.17 -25.48 22.91
N ILE A 372 33.14 -24.14 23.00
CA ILE A 372 33.98 -23.25 22.18
C ILE A 372 35.45 -23.39 22.54
N ASN A 373 35.78 -23.40 23.83
CA ASN A 373 37.15 -23.50 24.30
C ASN A 373 37.77 -24.84 23.90
N GLU A 374 37.10 -25.97 24.20
CA GLU A 374 37.56 -27.31 23.82
C GLU A 374 37.72 -27.47 22.30
N PHE A 375 36.80 -26.87 21.50
CA PHE A 375 36.94 -26.87 20.03
C PHE A 375 38.16 -26.10 19.57
N ASN A 376 38.44 -24.93 20.16
CA ASN A 376 39.57 -24.08 19.80
C ASN A 376 40.91 -24.70 20.20
N GLU A 377 40.98 -25.43 21.32
CA GLU A 377 42.18 -26.15 21.77
C GLU A 377 42.63 -27.23 20.77
N LEU A 378 41.71 -27.76 19.95
CA LEU A 378 42.08 -28.71 18.90
C LEU A 378 42.83 -28.07 17.72
N ASP A 379 42.87 -26.74 17.65
CA ASP A 379 43.57 -25.95 16.59
C ASP A 379 43.26 -26.46 15.16
N MET A 380 42.00 -26.80 14.89
CA MET A 380 41.55 -27.32 13.60
C MET A 380 40.97 -26.20 12.74
N ASN A 381 41.48 -26.09 11.51
CA ASN A 381 41.00 -25.16 10.50
C ASN A 381 40.61 -25.90 9.20
N TYR A 382 40.11 -25.15 8.20
CA TYR A 382 39.70 -25.71 6.92
C TYR A 382 40.82 -26.50 6.23
N GLU A 383 42.04 -25.99 6.21
CA GLU A 383 43.18 -26.59 5.52
C GLU A 383 43.53 -27.97 6.11
N LYS A 384 43.46 -28.12 7.43
CA LYS A 384 43.67 -29.39 8.12
C LYS A 384 42.58 -30.41 7.88
N VAL A 385 41.34 -30.00 7.78
CA VAL A 385 40.17 -30.90 7.74
C VAL A 385 39.60 -31.14 6.34
N GLN A 386 40.00 -30.40 5.31
CA GLN A 386 39.44 -30.47 3.96
C GLN A 386 39.51 -31.89 3.34
N ASN A 387 40.51 -32.64 3.67
CA ASN A 387 40.75 -34.00 3.17
C ASN A 387 40.18 -35.09 4.10
N PHE A 388 39.60 -34.73 5.24
CA PHE A 388 39.06 -35.72 6.18
C PHE A 388 37.70 -36.20 5.72
N SER A 389 37.48 -37.53 5.81
CA SER A 389 36.12 -38.11 5.66
C SER A 389 35.20 -37.60 6.78
N LYS A 390 33.91 -37.79 6.58
CA LYS A 390 32.93 -37.41 7.60
C LYS A 390 33.16 -38.20 8.90
N GLU A 391 33.53 -39.47 8.78
CA GLU A 391 33.81 -40.37 9.89
C GLU A 391 35.04 -39.92 10.66
N GLN A 392 36.11 -39.55 9.98
CA GLN A 392 37.32 -39.03 10.60
C GLN A 392 37.04 -37.74 11.38
N ARG A 393 36.25 -36.84 10.85
CA ARG A 393 35.84 -35.61 11.55
C ARG A 393 35.02 -35.93 12.81
N ILE A 394 34.07 -36.86 12.72
CA ILE A 394 33.27 -37.29 13.87
C ILE A 394 34.17 -37.83 14.98
N GLU A 395 35.16 -38.68 14.63
CA GLU A 395 36.08 -39.28 15.61
C GLU A 395 36.92 -38.22 16.35
N ILE A 396 37.41 -37.21 15.66
CA ILE A 396 38.22 -36.14 16.26
C ILE A 396 37.40 -35.32 17.25
N PHE A 397 36.16 -35.02 16.91
CA PHE A 397 35.33 -34.09 17.67
C PHE A 397 34.37 -34.75 18.63
N LYS A 398 34.29 -36.10 18.69
CA LYS A 398 33.32 -36.83 19.54
C LYS A 398 33.46 -36.52 21.05
N ASN A 399 34.67 -36.11 21.48
CA ASN A 399 34.97 -35.81 22.88
C ASN A 399 34.77 -34.32 23.25
N VAL A 400 34.51 -33.45 22.28
CA VAL A 400 34.22 -32.02 22.55
C VAL A 400 32.83 -31.88 23.18
N TYR A 401 32.79 -31.30 24.34
CA TYR A 401 31.61 -31.17 25.15
C TYR A 401 30.45 -30.51 24.38
N GLU A 402 29.31 -31.20 24.30
CA GLU A 402 28.07 -30.73 23.64
C GLU A 402 28.20 -30.26 22.18
N LEU A 403 29.30 -30.56 21.53
CA LEU A 403 29.41 -30.32 20.09
C LEU A 403 28.46 -31.27 19.34
N THR A 404 27.56 -30.71 18.54
CA THR A 404 26.58 -31.52 17.81
C THR A 404 27.10 -31.97 16.45
N ASP A 405 27.89 -31.15 15.80
CA ASP A 405 28.44 -31.35 14.44
C ASP A 405 29.53 -30.32 14.15
N THR A 406 30.16 -30.45 12.99
CA THR A 406 31.04 -29.43 12.44
C THR A 406 30.67 -29.13 11.00
N ALA A 407 30.89 -27.93 10.52
CA ALA A 407 30.56 -27.55 9.16
C ALA A 407 31.69 -26.80 8.46
N ILE A 408 31.96 -27.17 7.21
CA ILE A 408 32.72 -26.34 6.27
C ILE A 408 31.73 -25.40 5.61
N ILE A 409 31.93 -24.10 5.78
CA ILE A 409 31.04 -23.07 5.23
C ILE A 409 31.82 -22.20 4.24
N HIS A 410 31.34 -22.18 3.00
CA HIS A 410 31.83 -21.30 1.95
C HIS A 410 31.03 -20.00 1.97
N SER A 411 31.70 -18.87 2.05
CA SER A 411 31.12 -17.54 2.06
C SER A 411 31.87 -16.60 1.14
N ALA A 412 31.34 -15.40 0.92
CA ALA A 412 32.01 -14.37 0.12
C ALA A 412 33.39 -13.95 0.72
N THR A 413 33.59 -14.15 2.03
CA THR A 413 34.83 -13.83 2.74
C THR A 413 35.79 -15.02 2.85
N GLY A 414 35.46 -16.16 2.22
CA GLY A 414 36.31 -17.35 2.21
C GLY A 414 35.64 -18.59 2.78
N THR A 415 36.42 -19.65 2.96
CA THR A 415 35.98 -20.93 3.51
C THR A 415 36.44 -21.05 4.96
N THR A 416 35.49 -21.36 5.84
CA THR A 416 35.75 -21.52 7.28
C THR A 416 35.24 -22.89 7.77
N TYR A 417 35.96 -23.40 8.78
CA TYR A 417 35.52 -24.60 9.51
C TYR A 417 34.97 -24.18 10.87
N ARG A 418 33.74 -24.62 11.17
CA ARG A 418 32.97 -24.08 12.31
C ARG A 418 32.40 -25.18 13.19
N PRO A 419 32.39 -25.02 14.51
CA PRO A 419 31.65 -25.88 15.43
C PRO A 419 30.14 -25.62 15.27
N MET A 420 29.35 -26.67 15.48
CA MET A 420 27.89 -26.60 15.47
C MET A 420 27.32 -27.08 16.80
N ILE A 421 26.39 -26.33 17.32
CA ILE A 421 25.64 -26.63 18.54
C ILE A 421 24.15 -26.76 18.26
N ARG A 422 23.39 -27.33 19.19
CA ARG A 422 21.93 -27.39 19.12
C ARG A 422 21.33 -26.32 20.01
N VAL A 423 20.47 -25.50 19.43
CA VAL A 423 19.67 -24.49 20.12
C VAL A 423 18.24 -24.55 19.62
N ASP A 424 17.28 -24.18 20.46
CA ASP A 424 15.93 -23.95 20.01
C ASP A 424 15.75 -22.47 19.62
N ILE A 425 15.31 -22.22 18.39
CA ILE A 425 14.98 -20.90 17.89
C ILE A 425 13.47 -20.75 18.00
N ILE A 426 13.01 -19.77 18.77
CA ILE A 426 11.58 -19.45 18.87
C ILE A 426 11.32 -18.18 18.06
N MET A 427 10.50 -18.31 17.02
CA MET A 427 10.11 -17.23 16.13
C MET A 427 8.61 -17.31 15.84
N HIS A 428 7.86 -16.20 16.07
CA HIS A 428 6.40 -16.16 15.96
C HIS A 428 5.68 -17.32 16.70
N ASN A 429 6.11 -17.63 17.92
CA ASN A 429 5.63 -18.76 18.74
C ASN A 429 5.85 -20.14 18.12
N VAL A 430 6.67 -20.26 17.10
CA VAL A 430 7.08 -21.55 16.52
C VAL A 430 8.45 -21.92 17.04
N ILE A 431 8.55 -23.07 17.70
CA ILE A 431 9.81 -23.63 18.16
C ILE A 431 10.46 -24.41 17.02
N ILE A 432 11.74 -24.11 16.76
CA ILE A 432 12.54 -24.68 15.68
C ILE A 432 13.82 -25.27 16.30
N PRO A 433 13.88 -26.55 16.62
CA PRO A 433 15.12 -27.21 17.03
C PRO A 433 16.15 -27.09 15.89
N SER A 434 17.24 -26.37 16.12
CA SER A 434 18.18 -26.02 15.06
C SER A 434 19.61 -26.39 15.42
N LYS A 435 20.35 -26.93 14.42
CA LYS A 435 21.80 -26.96 14.46
C LYS A 435 22.34 -25.65 13.93
N VAL A 436 23.04 -24.87 14.74
CA VAL A 436 23.60 -23.58 14.39
C VAL A 436 25.11 -23.59 14.42
N SER A 437 25.76 -22.93 13.48
CA SER A 437 27.20 -22.78 13.49
C SER A 437 27.61 -21.56 14.32
N ILE A 438 28.73 -21.66 15.01
CA ILE A 438 29.32 -20.56 15.77
C ILE A 438 30.40 -19.90 14.94
N ILE A 439 30.38 -18.59 14.89
CA ILE A 439 31.43 -17.78 14.24
C ILE A 439 31.41 -16.38 14.84
N ASP A 440 32.58 -15.74 14.88
CA ASP A 440 32.68 -14.32 15.24
C ASP A 440 31.94 -13.45 14.25
N ARG A 441 30.98 -12.69 14.77
CA ARG A 441 30.13 -11.76 14.06
C ARG A 441 30.13 -10.36 14.66
N SER A 442 31.12 -10.07 15.52
CA SER A 442 31.23 -8.80 16.24
C SER A 442 31.25 -7.57 15.32
N GLU A 443 31.86 -7.70 14.13
CA GLU A 443 31.93 -6.65 13.11
C GLU A 443 30.68 -6.63 12.17
N LEU A 444 29.71 -7.51 12.36
CA LEU A 444 28.56 -7.63 11.48
C LEU A 444 27.30 -7.06 12.12
N LYS A 445 26.44 -6.45 11.31
CA LYS A 445 25.19 -5.81 11.77
C LYS A 445 24.27 -6.72 12.60
N ASN A 446 24.23 -8.01 12.28
CA ASN A 446 23.35 -8.97 12.96
C ASN A 446 24.18 -10.10 13.56
N ALA A 447 24.08 -10.29 14.87
CA ALA A 447 24.72 -11.39 15.60
C ALA A 447 24.17 -12.77 15.23
N VAL A 448 22.97 -12.83 14.63
CA VAL A 448 22.30 -14.07 14.24
C VAL A 448 21.83 -14.03 12.79
N ILE A 449 22.06 -15.13 12.08
CA ILE A 449 21.48 -15.43 10.77
C ILE A 449 20.65 -16.69 10.87
N ILE A 450 19.42 -16.65 10.35
CA ILE A 450 18.55 -17.81 10.22
C ILE A 450 18.66 -18.36 8.79
N GLY A 451 19.27 -19.51 8.64
CA GLY A 451 19.49 -20.17 7.37
C GLY A 451 18.32 -21.05 6.91
N LYS A 452 18.35 -21.42 5.64
CA LYS A 452 17.29 -22.16 4.93
C LYS A 452 16.74 -23.39 5.67
N LYS A 453 17.62 -24.15 6.36
CA LYS A 453 17.18 -25.37 7.07
C LYS A 453 16.26 -25.08 8.26
N SER A 454 16.30 -23.88 8.83
CA SER A 454 15.43 -23.45 9.93
C SER A 454 14.16 -22.72 9.44
N LEU A 455 14.00 -22.49 8.13
CA LEU A 455 12.92 -21.67 7.56
C LEU A 455 11.72 -22.48 7.00
N GLY A 456 11.72 -23.81 7.11
CA GLY A 456 10.72 -24.65 6.46
C GLY A 456 9.26 -24.44 6.90
N LYS A 457 9.05 -23.83 8.08
CA LYS A 457 7.71 -23.50 8.63
C LYS A 457 7.26 -22.05 8.32
N PHE A 458 7.99 -21.34 7.48
CA PHE A 458 7.74 -19.93 7.23
C PHE A 458 7.61 -19.61 5.74
N LEU A 459 6.88 -18.55 5.45
CA LEU A 459 6.88 -17.82 4.17
C LEU A 459 7.61 -16.50 4.39
N ILE A 460 8.42 -16.06 3.44
CA ILE A 460 9.22 -14.84 3.58
C ILE A 460 8.62 -13.75 2.70
N ASP A 461 8.20 -12.66 3.32
CA ASP A 461 7.83 -11.41 2.64
C ASP A 461 8.99 -10.43 2.76
N VAL A 462 9.66 -10.15 1.64
CA VAL A 462 10.81 -9.23 1.60
C VAL A 462 10.43 -7.76 1.85
N ASN A 463 9.15 -7.45 1.88
CA ASN A 463 8.61 -6.10 2.11
C ASN A 463 8.11 -5.89 3.55
N LYS A 464 8.14 -6.94 4.38
CA LYS A 464 7.70 -6.90 5.78
C LYS A 464 8.81 -6.37 6.70
#